data_fa71e72324d92ea2b3814df715855be1
#
_entry.id   fa71e72324d92ea2b3814df715855be1
#
_cell.length_a   1.000
_cell.length_b   1.000
_cell.length_c   1.000
_cell.angle_alpha   90.00
_cell.angle_beta   90.00
_cell.angle_gamma   90.00
#
_symmetry.space_group_name_H-M   'P 1'
#
loop_
_entity.id
_entity.type
_entity.pdbx_description
1 polymer ?
#
loop_
_entity_poly.entity_id
_entity_poly.type
_entity_poly.pdbx_seq_one_letter_code
_entity_poly.pdbx_strand_id
1 'polypeptide(L)'
;MSALTLVAGLHGLPSLALATDAKEHKPVAPTSAELMPTDARRWSQHGKAVMLTDLSQVAPETALTKGQREKGKWKVIPFATAEMKGWALSTYSFTHAPVVDLPLNAKGWHAVYLGVSSVSTGFKEAKNGMRAKLSGERIFKRMANNMGLLPNRVDMIQDEFLTVAKLDDQSLQIGSLPNLPATLCYVKLVPLTDAEASAWSTQQQNTKPGEGTRTSIATFDGHSWIWPYAPETKDDLLASFRGMENTDIGKWWFQVLGADLVIYPSKVGNIPGENTTDFPTREHEWFVNSIKDLHKKGINPLEVAREAAREQGVEFHVMLRPAGWKASMPYEETFDSKFYHAHPEWRCVDRDGTPTMHMSHAVPEVRQHLLDILSETLELQPEGVGILFHRGMPLMLWEDAFCARFKEMHGTEARDVDEDDPRLQATRAAIMTDFLRQIRTLLDDTAKKQGRTERYKISLGTFSKEADNKRWGLDLPLWIKEGLVDDLGVAWFAHHTSFAQPDMVYYKKLVEGTKVGLYPFVISWKSGQPKDLCTKVTNFYKAGATGIAVWDPSVEVGWTEKPHGNLFEVLGRLGHREDIARWSKQGVPVPLAIPLKKLDENEYSRWFPTTGF
;
A
#
# COMPACT_ATOMS: atom_id res chain seq x y z
N MET A 1 28.53 11.44 -48.84
CA MET A 1 27.86 12.37 -49.73
C MET A 1 26.36 12.16 -49.65
N SER A 2 25.67 13.25 -49.47
CA SER A 2 24.22 13.52 -49.55
C SER A 2 23.35 13.03 -48.41
N ALA A 3 23.05 13.97 -47.54
CA ALA A 3 21.93 14.02 -46.63
C ALA A 3 20.61 14.17 -47.43
N LEU A 4 19.55 13.49 -47.02
CA LEU A 4 18.18 13.82 -47.40
C LEU A 4 17.38 14.11 -46.15
N THR A 5 17.07 15.39 -45.99
CA THR A 5 16.17 15.96 -45.00
C THR A 5 14.73 15.68 -45.47
N LEU A 6 13.93 14.98 -44.65
CA LEU A 6 12.48 14.90 -44.82
C LEU A 6 11.81 15.74 -43.74
N VAL A 7 11.26 16.86 -44.15
CA VAL A 7 10.36 17.72 -43.37
C VAL A 7 8.95 17.12 -43.50
N ALA A 8 8.38 16.62 -42.42
CA ALA A 8 6.98 16.27 -42.34
C ALA A 8 6.24 17.31 -41.50
N GLY A 9 5.25 17.93 -42.12
CA GLY A 9 4.45 18.99 -41.52
C GLY A 9 3.54 18.48 -40.42
N LEU A 10 3.63 19.14 -39.29
CA LEU A 10 2.70 19.04 -38.16
C LEU A 10 1.49 19.94 -38.44
N HIS A 11 0.36 19.34 -38.81
CA HIS A 11 -0.92 20.06 -38.75
C HIS A 11 -1.44 20.08 -37.31
N GLY A 12 -1.73 21.31 -36.89
CA GLY A 12 -2.13 21.62 -35.51
C GLY A 12 -3.45 20.96 -35.12
N LEU A 13 -3.42 20.35 -33.96
CA LEU A 13 -4.59 20.08 -33.15
C LEU A 13 -4.76 21.24 -32.16
N PRO A 14 -5.98 21.76 -31.95
CA PRO A 14 -6.18 22.84 -31.04
C PRO A 14 -5.93 22.38 -29.60
N SER A 15 -5.03 23.07 -28.92
CA SER A 15 -4.81 22.91 -27.48
C SER A 15 -6.08 23.39 -26.75
N LEU A 16 -6.80 22.45 -26.15
CA LEU A 16 -7.79 22.77 -25.14
C LEU A 16 -7.02 23.27 -23.92
N ALA A 17 -6.90 24.58 -23.81
CA ALA A 17 -6.47 25.26 -22.59
C ALA A 17 -7.54 24.99 -21.53
N LEU A 18 -7.27 24.05 -20.64
CA LEU A 18 -7.96 23.96 -19.35
C LEU A 18 -7.55 25.21 -18.56
N ALA A 19 -8.44 26.21 -18.54
CA ALA A 19 -8.35 27.33 -17.62
C ALA A 19 -8.48 26.78 -16.19
N THR A 20 -7.36 26.47 -15.57
CA THR A 20 -7.28 26.30 -14.12
C THR A 20 -7.17 27.68 -13.51
N ASP A 21 -8.29 28.30 -13.15
CA ASP A 21 -8.32 29.31 -12.12
C ASP A 21 -7.90 28.68 -10.78
N ALA A 22 -6.65 28.32 -10.68
CA ALA A 22 -6.00 28.04 -9.42
C ALA A 22 -5.71 29.41 -8.79
N LYS A 23 -6.68 29.95 -8.03
CA LYS A 23 -6.34 30.96 -7.03
C LYS A 23 -5.22 30.36 -6.20
N GLU A 24 -4.00 30.89 -6.32
CA GLU A 24 -2.89 30.63 -5.42
C GLU A 24 -3.38 30.91 -3.99
N HIS A 25 -3.87 29.91 -3.31
CA HIS A 25 -3.96 29.96 -1.86
C HIS A 25 -2.52 29.98 -1.35
N LYS A 26 -2.02 31.18 -1.04
CA LYS A 26 -0.81 31.31 -0.23
C LYS A 26 -1.07 30.51 1.05
N PRO A 27 -0.32 29.44 1.29
CA PRO A 27 -0.52 28.67 2.50
C PRO A 27 -0.21 29.58 3.68
N VAL A 28 -1.19 29.76 4.53
CA VAL A 28 -0.97 30.41 5.84
C VAL A 28 -0.04 29.48 6.61
N ALA A 29 1.11 29.98 7.06
CA ALA A 29 1.99 29.20 7.90
C ALA A 29 1.18 28.75 9.13
N PRO A 30 1.13 27.42 9.42
CA PRO A 30 0.37 26.93 10.56
C PRO A 30 0.93 27.55 11.84
N THR A 31 0.05 27.91 12.77
CA THR A 31 0.46 28.41 14.09
C THR A 31 1.20 27.30 14.85
N SER A 32 2.09 27.66 15.77
CA SER A 32 2.84 26.67 16.56
C SER A 32 1.91 25.70 17.31
N ALA A 33 0.69 26.10 17.63
CA ALA A 33 -0.32 25.27 18.26
C ALA A 33 -0.93 24.22 17.30
N GLU A 34 -0.98 24.50 15.99
CA GLU A 34 -1.49 23.60 14.96
C GLU A 34 -0.42 22.59 14.52
N LEU A 35 0.85 22.91 14.71
CA LEU A 35 2.00 22.07 14.42
C LEU A 35 2.30 21.02 15.50
N MET A 36 1.70 21.14 16.67
CA MET A 36 1.90 20.17 17.74
C MET A 36 1.18 18.87 17.42
N PRO A 37 1.83 17.69 17.53
CA PRO A 37 1.15 16.42 17.46
C PRO A 37 -0.01 16.42 18.46
N THR A 38 -1.18 15.94 18.05
CA THR A 38 -2.35 15.80 18.94
C THR A 38 -1.98 15.04 20.23
N ASP A 39 -1.04 14.10 20.14
CA ASP A 39 -0.55 13.32 21.27
C ASP A 39 0.31 14.13 22.25
N ALA A 40 1.18 15.00 21.75
CA ALA A 40 2.01 15.85 22.62
C ALA A 40 1.20 16.84 23.45
N ARG A 41 0.02 17.26 22.99
CA ARG A 41 -0.89 18.12 23.75
C ARG A 41 -1.59 17.41 24.92
N ARG A 42 -1.56 16.09 24.95
CA ARG A 42 -2.24 15.27 25.98
C ARG A 42 -1.42 15.12 27.25
N TRP A 43 -0.13 15.34 27.18
CA TRP A 43 0.77 15.03 28.28
C TRP A 43 0.93 16.23 29.21
N SER A 44 0.54 16.08 30.45
CA SER A 44 0.63 17.16 31.47
C SER A 44 2.07 17.60 31.74
N GLN A 45 3.03 16.72 31.51
CA GLN A 45 4.47 16.98 31.72
C GLN A 45 5.24 17.26 30.43
N HIS A 46 4.56 17.64 29.35
CA HIS A 46 5.22 17.90 28.07
C HIS A 46 6.34 18.94 28.17
N GLY A 47 6.18 19.98 28.98
CA GLY A 47 7.21 21.00 29.25
C GLY A 47 8.43 20.50 30.03
N LYS A 48 8.40 19.26 30.54
CA LYS A 48 9.53 18.61 31.23
C LYS A 48 10.23 17.56 30.35
N ALA A 49 10.00 17.60 29.06
CA ALA A 49 10.59 16.66 28.13
C ALA A 49 12.11 16.72 28.16
N VAL A 50 12.74 15.53 28.13
CA VAL A 50 14.19 15.39 27.99
C VAL A 50 14.49 15.26 26.50
N MET A 51 15.39 16.10 26.00
CA MET A 51 15.83 16.09 24.59
C MET A 51 17.23 15.48 24.50
N LEU A 52 17.33 14.28 23.89
CA LEU A 52 18.59 13.65 23.58
C LEU A 52 19.01 14.12 22.17
N THR A 53 19.85 15.13 22.10
CA THR A 53 20.28 15.77 20.84
C THR A 53 21.68 15.37 20.38
N ASP A 54 22.44 14.64 21.21
CA ASP A 54 23.73 14.06 20.84
C ASP A 54 23.59 12.56 20.58
N LEU A 55 23.32 12.21 19.34
CA LEU A 55 23.18 10.82 18.92
C LEU A 55 24.52 10.17 18.53
N SER A 56 25.65 10.85 18.71
CA SER A 56 26.98 10.26 18.54
C SER A 56 27.33 9.21 19.61
N GLN A 57 26.53 9.13 20.67
CA GLN A 57 26.74 8.23 21.81
C GLN A 57 26.15 6.82 21.61
N VAL A 58 25.74 6.47 20.39
CA VAL A 58 25.20 5.13 20.10
C VAL A 58 26.29 4.06 20.05
N ALA A 59 25.91 2.83 20.33
CA ALA A 59 26.76 1.65 20.25
C ALA A 59 26.33 0.69 19.14
N PRO A 60 27.25 -0.03 18.49
CA PRO A 60 28.69 0.05 18.66
C PRO A 60 29.30 1.27 17.93
N GLU A 61 30.31 1.87 18.48
CA GLU A 61 31.00 3.01 17.83
C GLU A 61 31.56 2.67 16.44
N THR A 62 31.90 1.41 16.20
CA THR A 62 32.35 0.91 14.90
C THR A 62 31.33 1.06 13.77
N ALA A 63 30.05 1.21 14.13
CA ALA A 63 28.95 1.48 13.18
C ALA A 63 28.91 2.95 12.71
N LEU A 64 29.73 3.81 13.26
CA LEU A 64 29.73 5.25 13.01
C LEU A 64 30.91 5.70 12.13
N THR A 65 30.68 6.80 11.40
CA THR A 65 31.74 7.61 10.79
C THR A 65 31.47 9.09 11.08
N LYS A 66 32.56 9.84 11.37
CA LYS A 66 32.53 11.29 11.61
C LYS A 66 33.11 12.09 10.43
N GLY A 67 33.72 11.40 9.47
CA GLY A 67 34.34 11.98 8.28
C GLY A 67 33.47 11.83 7.03
N GLN A 68 34.12 11.37 5.97
CA GLN A 68 33.39 11.01 4.74
C GLN A 68 32.39 9.87 5.00
N ARG A 69 31.34 9.80 4.18
CA ARG A 69 30.37 8.72 4.28
C ARG A 69 31.01 7.40 3.90
N GLU A 70 30.77 6.40 4.70
CA GLU A 70 31.24 5.03 4.48
C GLU A 70 30.03 4.10 4.28
N LYS A 71 30.16 3.18 3.33
CA LYS A 71 29.16 2.13 3.11
C LYS A 71 29.03 1.27 4.37
N GLY A 72 27.81 0.99 4.78
CA GLY A 72 27.53 0.17 5.96
C GLY A 72 27.72 0.90 7.31
N LYS A 73 27.77 2.23 7.30
CA LYS A 73 27.89 3.02 8.54
C LYS A 73 26.92 4.20 8.59
N TRP A 74 26.58 4.60 9.79
CA TRP A 74 25.93 5.87 10.08
C TRP A 74 26.94 7.01 10.04
N LYS A 75 26.65 8.08 9.31
CA LYS A 75 27.41 9.33 9.42
C LYS A 75 26.84 10.15 10.57
N VAL A 76 27.69 10.56 11.50
CA VAL A 76 27.37 11.54 12.53
C VAL A 76 27.52 12.93 11.93
N ILE A 77 26.43 13.72 11.89
CA ILE A 77 26.38 15.04 11.28
C ILE A 77 25.84 16.09 12.25
N PRO A 78 26.36 17.33 12.24
CA PRO A 78 25.81 18.39 13.07
C PRO A 78 24.43 18.83 12.54
N PHE A 79 23.52 19.17 13.43
CA PHE A 79 22.27 19.83 13.09
C PHE A 79 22.00 21.03 14.01
N ALA A 80 21.23 21.98 13.53
CA ALA A 80 20.74 23.10 14.31
C ALA A 80 19.34 23.54 13.87
N THR A 81 18.54 23.95 14.83
CA THR A 81 17.27 24.66 14.65
C THR A 81 17.35 26.03 15.32
N ALA A 82 16.23 26.74 15.46
CA ALA A 82 16.19 27.98 16.25
C ALA A 82 16.46 27.75 17.75
N GLU A 83 16.08 26.57 18.27
CA GLU A 83 16.01 26.29 19.70
C GLU A 83 17.00 25.22 20.18
N MET A 84 17.49 24.38 19.28
CA MET A 84 18.36 23.27 19.63
C MET A 84 19.48 23.06 18.60
N LYS A 85 20.56 22.42 19.05
CA LYS A 85 21.66 21.94 18.23
C LYS A 85 22.14 20.59 18.76
N GLY A 86 22.77 19.80 17.90
CA GLY A 86 23.28 18.50 18.30
C GLY A 86 23.95 17.74 17.15
N TRP A 87 24.06 16.43 17.36
CA TRP A 87 24.65 15.49 16.42
C TRP A 87 23.60 14.46 16.01
N ALA A 88 23.25 14.47 14.73
CA ALA A 88 22.30 13.56 14.12
C ALA A 88 22.98 12.32 13.55
N LEU A 89 22.23 11.22 13.46
CA LEU A 89 22.61 10.03 12.69
C LEU A 89 21.99 10.11 11.31
N SER A 90 22.81 9.92 10.27
CA SER A 90 22.33 9.96 8.89
C SER A 90 22.94 8.86 8.03
N THR A 91 22.12 8.25 7.17
CA THR A 91 22.57 7.29 6.16
C THR A 91 21.90 7.55 4.83
N TYR A 92 22.53 7.13 3.73
CA TYR A 92 21.97 7.23 2.39
C TYR A 92 21.14 5.99 2.02
N SER A 93 20.30 6.15 1.01
CA SER A 93 19.88 5.02 0.19
C SER A 93 21.13 4.27 -0.31
N PHE A 94 21.06 2.94 -0.34
CA PHE A 94 22.14 2.01 -0.74
C PHE A 94 23.27 1.77 0.26
N THR A 95 23.23 2.32 1.45
CA THR A 95 24.26 2.11 2.48
C THR A 95 23.75 1.27 3.62
N HIS A 96 22.89 0.48 3.65
CA HIS A 96 22.38 -0.34 4.78
C HIS A 96 23.28 -0.24 6.03
N ALA A 97 23.01 0.73 6.87
CA ALA A 97 23.74 0.90 8.13
C ALA A 97 23.21 -0.10 9.18
N PRO A 98 24.08 -0.66 10.03
CA PRO A 98 23.66 -1.62 11.05
C PRO A 98 22.76 -0.97 12.08
N VAL A 99 22.01 -1.79 12.83
CA VAL A 99 21.28 -1.34 13.99
C VAL A 99 22.25 -0.85 15.05
N VAL A 100 21.95 0.31 15.66
CA VAL A 100 22.68 0.88 16.76
C VAL A 100 21.79 1.12 17.97
N ASP A 101 22.37 1.08 19.17
CA ASP A 101 21.67 1.24 20.42
C ASP A 101 21.99 2.61 21.04
N LEU A 102 20.97 3.39 21.38
CA LEU A 102 21.07 4.65 22.12
C LEU A 102 20.61 4.43 23.57
N PRO A 103 21.47 4.56 24.59
CA PRO A 103 21.05 4.52 25.98
C PRO A 103 20.10 5.69 26.28
N LEU A 104 18.88 5.40 26.79
CA LEU A 104 17.91 6.43 27.11
C LEU A 104 18.13 7.07 28.48
N ASN A 105 18.76 6.35 29.41
CA ASN A 105 19.04 6.79 30.78
C ASN A 105 17.83 7.40 31.49
N ALA A 106 16.64 6.89 31.23
CA ALA A 106 15.37 7.34 31.78
C ALA A 106 14.71 6.22 32.60
N LYS A 107 13.89 6.59 33.58
CA LYS A 107 13.14 5.66 34.42
C LYS A 107 11.67 6.05 34.51
N GLY A 108 10.81 5.04 34.63
CA GLY A 108 9.37 5.25 34.68
C GLY A 108 8.73 5.44 33.30
N TRP A 109 7.46 5.81 33.30
CA TRP A 109 6.68 5.95 32.07
C TRP A 109 7.03 7.20 31.27
N HIS A 110 7.22 7.01 29.97
CA HIS A 110 7.48 8.11 29.03
C HIS A 110 6.72 7.89 27.71
N ALA A 111 6.31 8.99 27.12
CA ALA A 111 6.01 9.05 25.69
C ALA A 111 7.31 9.36 24.94
N VAL A 112 7.64 8.52 23.96
CA VAL A 112 8.89 8.59 23.19
C VAL A 112 8.58 9.13 21.79
N TYR A 113 9.28 10.19 21.40
CA TYR A 113 9.21 10.80 20.09
C TYR A 113 10.58 10.83 19.42
N LEU A 114 10.60 10.75 18.11
CA LEU A 114 11.80 10.79 17.29
C LEU A 114 11.78 12.03 16.39
N GLY A 115 12.82 12.81 16.45
CA GLY A 115 13.03 13.94 15.55
C GLY A 115 13.61 13.46 14.21
N VAL A 116 12.75 13.11 13.29
CA VAL A 116 13.13 12.53 11.99
C VAL A 116 13.21 13.62 10.95
N SER A 117 14.34 13.69 10.23
CA SER A 117 14.49 14.57 9.09
C SER A 117 14.52 13.78 7.79
N SER A 118 13.81 14.25 6.80
CA SER A 118 13.96 13.81 5.43
C SER A 118 14.75 14.87 4.67
N VAL A 119 15.98 14.53 4.33
CA VAL A 119 16.78 15.38 3.44
C VAL A 119 16.17 15.26 2.04
N SER A 120 15.70 16.38 1.51
CA SER A 120 15.37 16.47 0.10
C SER A 120 16.65 16.31 -0.71
N THR A 121 16.84 15.18 -1.36
CA THR A 121 18.01 14.92 -2.23
C THR A 121 17.87 15.58 -3.60
N GLY A 122 17.11 16.68 -3.73
CA GLY A 122 16.91 17.38 -5.01
C GLY A 122 15.97 16.66 -6.00
N PHE A 123 15.65 15.40 -5.77
CA PHE A 123 14.65 14.65 -6.50
C PHE A 123 13.32 14.74 -5.75
N LYS A 124 12.24 14.84 -6.45
CA LYS A 124 10.85 15.16 -6.05
C LYS A 124 10.27 14.38 -4.85
N GLU A 125 11.04 13.53 -4.19
CA GLU A 125 10.54 12.60 -3.20
C GLU A 125 11.36 12.67 -1.90
N ALA A 126 10.75 13.16 -0.84
CA ALA A 126 11.31 13.04 0.50
C ALA A 126 11.04 11.61 1.01
N LYS A 127 12.01 10.72 0.93
CA LYS A 127 11.92 9.34 1.41
C LYS A 127 12.61 9.23 2.77
N ASN A 128 12.05 8.47 3.68
CA ASN A 128 12.65 8.17 4.97
C ASN A 128 12.63 6.67 5.26
N GLY A 129 13.81 6.10 5.44
CA GLY A 129 14.01 4.70 5.80
C GLY A 129 14.27 4.47 7.29
N MET A 130 13.96 5.43 8.15
CA MET A 130 14.13 5.29 9.60
C MET A 130 13.22 4.20 10.16
N ARG A 131 13.81 3.31 10.96
CA ARG A 131 13.06 2.37 11.80
C ARG A 131 13.64 2.38 13.22
N ALA A 132 12.78 2.24 14.20
CA ALA A 132 13.19 2.23 15.61
C ALA A 132 12.31 1.31 16.45
N LYS A 133 12.87 0.87 17.58
CA LYS A 133 12.16 0.14 18.63
C LYS A 133 12.87 0.30 19.97
N LEU A 134 12.16 0.09 21.06
CA LEU A 134 12.81 -0.10 22.35
C LEU A 134 13.48 -1.49 22.41
N SER A 135 14.54 -1.62 23.20
CA SER A 135 15.29 -2.87 23.34
C SER A 135 14.43 -4.05 23.81
N GLY A 136 13.37 -3.79 24.58
CA GLY A 136 12.39 -4.80 25.01
C GLY A 136 11.35 -5.18 23.96
N GLU A 137 11.28 -4.50 22.83
CA GLU A 137 10.34 -4.81 21.75
C GLU A 137 10.97 -5.74 20.70
N ARG A 138 10.18 -6.66 20.14
CA ARG A 138 10.65 -7.58 19.10
C ARG A 138 10.75 -6.93 17.75
N ILE A 139 9.75 -6.13 17.35
CA ILE A 139 9.55 -5.66 15.97
C ILE A 139 9.84 -4.17 15.85
N PHE A 140 10.61 -3.78 14.83
CA PHE A 140 10.84 -2.38 14.50
C PHE A 140 9.57 -1.70 13.99
N LYS A 141 9.33 -0.47 14.44
CA LYS A 141 8.36 0.45 13.84
C LYS A 141 9.08 1.26 12.75
N ARG A 142 8.51 1.29 11.55
CA ARG A 142 8.94 2.21 10.50
C ARG A 142 8.42 3.60 10.83
N MET A 143 9.29 4.59 10.74
CA MET A 143 8.90 5.97 10.99
C MET A 143 8.38 6.58 9.69
N ALA A 144 7.16 7.09 9.73
CA ALA A 144 6.57 7.75 8.59
C ALA A 144 7.30 9.05 8.25
N ASN A 145 7.32 9.39 6.97
CA ASN A 145 7.76 10.70 6.53
C ASN A 145 6.56 11.48 6.00
N ASN A 146 6.17 12.49 6.75
CA ASN A 146 5.01 13.31 6.41
C ASN A 146 5.42 14.71 5.86
N MET A 147 6.64 14.89 5.41
CA MET A 147 7.27 16.18 5.13
C MET A 147 6.71 16.97 3.94
N GLY A 148 5.83 16.42 3.13
CA GLY A 148 5.37 17.11 1.93
C GLY A 148 4.33 18.16 2.10
N LEU A 149 3.94 18.48 3.32
CA LEU A 149 2.92 19.51 3.58
C LEU A 149 3.46 20.92 3.63
N LEU A 150 4.77 21.10 3.61
CA LEU A 150 5.35 22.41 3.85
C LEU A 150 5.63 23.12 2.53
N PRO A 151 5.01 24.26 2.34
CA PRO A 151 4.97 24.94 1.04
C PRO A 151 6.32 25.48 0.55
N ASN A 152 7.36 25.50 1.38
CA ASN A 152 8.58 26.25 1.11
C ASN A 152 9.86 25.42 1.05
N ARG A 153 9.82 24.09 0.93
CA ARG A 153 11.03 23.23 0.79
C ARG A 153 12.16 23.54 1.78
N VAL A 154 11.84 24.03 2.95
CA VAL A 154 12.81 24.13 4.04
C VAL A 154 12.90 22.77 4.66
N ASP A 155 14.11 22.24 4.75
CA ASP A 155 14.31 20.96 5.43
C ASP A 155 13.87 21.12 6.88
N MET A 156 13.13 20.12 7.36
CA MET A 156 12.48 20.16 8.65
C MET A 156 12.76 18.88 9.42
N ILE A 157 12.69 19.00 10.72
CA ILE A 157 12.62 17.85 11.62
C ILE A 157 11.16 17.63 11.99
N GLN A 158 10.68 16.42 11.79
CA GLN A 158 9.37 16.00 12.21
C GLN A 158 9.42 15.25 13.53
N ASP A 159 8.55 15.62 14.46
CA ASP A 159 8.45 15.03 15.79
C ASP A 159 7.49 13.83 15.74
N GLU A 160 8.03 12.65 15.42
CA GLU A 160 7.26 11.43 15.19
C GLU A 160 7.08 10.63 16.48
N PHE A 161 5.85 10.30 16.81
CA PHE A 161 5.53 9.48 17.98
C PHE A 161 5.93 8.01 17.73
N LEU A 162 6.74 7.47 18.64
CA LEU A 162 7.15 6.08 18.62
C LEU A 162 6.21 5.22 19.48
N THR A 163 6.17 5.48 20.79
CA THR A 163 5.45 4.63 21.76
C THR A 163 5.30 5.32 23.12
N VAL A 164 4.46 4.73 23.98
CA VAL A 164 4.49 4.96 25.43
C VAL A 164 5.00 3.70 26.11
N ALA A 165 6.03 3.84 26.92
CA ALA A 165 6.63 2.70 27.61
C ALA A 165 7.27 3.10 28.95
N LYS A 166 7.49 2.08 29.78
CA LYS A 166 8.35 2.20 30.96
C LYS A 166 9.79 2.02 30.52
N LEU A 167 10.62 3.05 30.74
CA LEU A 167 11.97 3.10 30.19
C LEU A 167 13.06 2.57 31.13
N ASP A 168 12.67 1.90 32.20
CA ASP A 168 13.63 1.29 33.14
C ASP A 168 14.53 0.30 32.37
N ASP A 169 15.83 0.58 32.34
CA ASP A 169 16.86 -0.23 31.67
C ASP A 169 16.63 -0.45 30.15
N GLN A 170 15.90 0.46 29.47
CA GLN A 170 15.67 0.42 28.03
C GLN A 170 16.69 1.29 27.28
N SER A 171 17.11 0.78 26.11
CA SER A 171 17.74 1.55 25.04
C SER A 171 16.81 1.71 23.85
N LEU A 172 17.10 2.67 23.00
CA LEU A 172 16.46 2.80 21.70
C LEU A 172 17.34 2.16 20.64
N GLN A 173 16.82 1.14 19.97
CA GLN A 173 17.44 0.53 18.79
C GLN A 173 17.02 1.30 17.53
N ILE A 174 18.01 1.79 16.79
CA ILE A 174 17.84 2.63 15.61
C ILE A 174 18.38 1.87 14.41
N GLY A 175 17.57 1.73 13.36
CA GLY A 175 17.92 1.04 12.14
C GLY A 175 17.56 1.84 10.89
N SER A 176 18.13 1.47 9.76
CA SER A 176 17.77 1.99 8.44
C SER A 176 17.18 0.89 7.56
N LEU A 177 16.34 1.28 6.62
CA LEU A 177 15.90 0.42 5.54
C LEU A 177 16.92 0.47 4.38
N PRO A 178 17.19 -0.65 3.68
CA PRO A 178 18.32 -0.76 2.75
C PRO A 178 18.31 0.26 1.61
N ASN A 179 17.15 0.69 1.16
CA ASN A 179 16.98 1.48 -0.06
C ASN A 179 16.55 2.91 0.18
N LEU A 180 16.46 3.32 1.42
CA LEU A 180 15.95 4.62 1.80
C LEU A 180 16.96 5.38 2.66
N PRO A 181 17.12 6.69 2.46
CA PRO A 181 17.89 7.52 3.37
C PRO A 181 17.20 7.56 4.73
N ALA A 182 17.97 7.67 5.80
CA ALA A 182 17.44 7.83 7.14
C ALA A 182 18.23 8.89 7.89
N THR A 183 17.54 9.82 8.56
CA THR A 183 18.19 10.84 9.40
C THR A 183 17.37 11.04 10.65
N LEU A 184 18.02 10.83 11.81
CA LEU A 184 17.46 11.06 13.13
C LEU A 184 18.25 12.18 13.81
N CYS A 185 17.56 13.26 14.19
CA CYS A 185 18.18 14.44 14.81
C CYS A 185 18.17 14.39 16.34
N TYR A 186 17.05 13.93 16.91
CA TYR A 186 16.93 13.84 18.37
C TYR A 186 15.96 12.73 18.78
N VAL A 187 16.03 12.36 20.07
CA VAL A 187 14.99 11.59 20.75
C VAL A 187 14.42 12.47 21.87
N LYS A 188 13.09 12.60 21.92
CA LYS A 188 12.37 13.34 22.94
C LYS A 188 11.61 12.37 23.87
N LEU A 189 11.87 12.49 25.16
CA LEU A 189 11.26 11.68 26.21
C LEU A 189 10.36 12.58 27.04
N VAL A 190 9.06 12.38 26.98
CA VAL A 190 8.07 13.13 27.77
C VAL A 190 7.68 12.27 28.97
N PRO A 191 8.02 12.66 30.23
CA PRO A 191 7.61 11.91 31.42
C PRO A 191 6.09 11.84 31.48
N LEU A 192 5.56 10.70 31.91
CA LEU A 192 4.14 10.48 32.13
C LEU A 192 3.88 10.10 33.58
N THR A 193 2.73 10.52 34.08
CA THR A 193 2.17 9.98 35.32
C THR A 193 1.65 8.56 35.08
N ASP A 194 1.55 7.74 36.12
CA ASP A 194 0.95 6.41 36.03
C ASP A 194 -0.50 6.47 35.53
N ALA A 195 -1.24 7.53 35.86
CA ALA A 195 -2.59 7.75 35.38
C ALA A 195 -2.64 7.99 33.85
N GLU A 196 -1.71 8.79 33.31
CA GLU A 196 -1.60 9.04 31.86
C GLU A 196 -1.19 7.77 31.11
N ALA A 197 -0.22 7.02 31.63
CA ALA A 197 0.20 5.76 31.04
C ALA A 197 -0.93 4.70 31.07
N SER A 198 -1.67 4.62 32.19
CA SER A 198 -2.85 3.76 32.32
C SER A 198 -3.97 4.18 31.35
N ALA A 199 -4.25 5.48 31.25
CA ALA A 199 -5.24 6.02 30.31
C ALA A 199 -4.85 5.72 28.86
N TRP A 200 -3.57 5.87 28.50
CA TRP A 200 -3.03 5.48 27.21
C TRP A 200 -3.25 3.99 26.93
N SER A 201 -2.85 3.12 27.87
CA SER A 201 -3.03 1.67 27.73
C SER A 201 -4.50 1.29 27.56
N THR A 202 -5.39 1.87 28.39
CA THR A 202 -6.83 1.68 28.28
C THR A 202 -7.38 2.20 26.96
N GLN A 203 -6.92 3.36 26.50
CA GLN A 203 -7.28 3.89 25.21
C GLN A 203 -6.81 2.97 24.07
N GLN A 204 -5.60 2.44 24.12
CA GLN A 204 -5.11 1.46 23.14
C GLN A 204 -5.94 0.17 23.17
N GLN A 205 -6.43 -0.24 24.33
CA GLN A 205 -7.34 -1.38 24.45
C GLN A 205 -8.75 -1.04 23.96
N ASN A 206 -9.25 0.16 24.23
CA ASN A 206 -10.59 0.63 23.88
C ASN A 206 -10.66 1.19 22.45
N THR A 207 -9.54 1.63 21.87
CA THR A 207 -9.37 1.97 20.46
C THR A 207 -8.93 0.76 19.63
N LYS A 208 -8.95 -0.45 20.20
CA LYS A 208 -9.20 -1.59 19.34
C LYS A 208 -10.49 -1.24 18.63
N PRO A 209 -10.42 -0.97 17.32
CA PRO A 209 -11.58 -0.49 16.59
C PRO A 209 -12.71 -1.46 16.89
N GLY A 210 -13.79 -0.98 17.50
CA GLY A 210 -14.97 -1.80 17.74
C GLY A 210 -15.54 -2.25 16.41
N GLU A 211 -16.39 -3.25 16.39
CA GLU A 211 -17.06 -3.73 15.18
C GLU A 211 -17.67 -2.59 14.33
N GLY A 212 -18.06 -1.49 14.96
CA GLY A 212 -18.65 -0.32 14.30
C GLY A 212 -17.67 0.61 13.56
N THR A 213 -16.37 0.56 13.84
CA THR A 213 -15.37 1.45 13.22
C THR A 213 -14.40 0.71 12.30
N ARG A 214 -14.17 -0.59 12.49
CA ARG A 214 -13.35 -1.44 11.63
C ARG A 214 -14.02 -1.76 10.30
N THR A 215 -14.39 -0.74 9.57
CA THR A 215 -15.14 -0.88 8.32
C THR A 215 -14.28 -0.75 7.07
N SER A 216 -12.98 -0.48 7.20
CA SER A 216 -12.11 -0.22 6.05
C SER A 216 -11.30 -1.46 5.65
N ILE A 217 -10.91 -1.49 4.38
CA ILE A 217 -10.10 -2.55 3.78
C ILE A 217 -8.73 -1.97 3.41
N ALA A 218 -7.66 -2.66 3.77
CA ALA A 218 -6.33 -2.44 3.20
C ALA A 218 -6.07 -3.47 2.10
N THR A 219 -5.64 -3.03 0.92
CA THR A 219 -5.20 -3.94 -0.14
C THR A 219 -3.69 -3.96 -0.24
N PHE A 220 -3.12 -5.13 -0.43
CA PHE A 220 -1.69 -5.33 -0.64
C PHE A 220 -1.48 -5.98 -1.98
N ASP A 221 -0.64 -5.41 -2.82
CA ASP A 221 -0.45 -5.88 -4.20
C ASP A 221 0.47 -7.11 -4.33
N GLY A 222 0.96 -7.63 -3.21
CA GLY A 222 1.88 -8.77 -3.16
C GLY A 222 3.33 -8.41 -3.46
N HIS A 223 3.62 -7.19 -3.93
CA HIS A 223 4.93 -6.73 -4.33
C HIS A 223 5.43 -5.57 -3.47
N SER A 224 4.65 -4.50 -3.38
CA SER A 224 5.08 -3.21 -2.84
C SER A 224 5.46 -3.23 -1.35
N TRP A 225 4.95 -4.17 -0.57
CA TRP A 225 5.27 -4.32 0.85
C TRP A 225 6.60 -5.05 1.12
N ILE A 226 7.16 -5.75 0.11
CA ILE A 226 8.47 -6.42 0.16
C ILE A 226 9.51 -5.62 -0.63
N TRP A 227 9.14 -5.21 -1.84
CA TRP A 227 10.02 -4.69 -2.88
C TRP A 227 11.02 -3.60 -2.42
N PRO A 228 10.63 -2.51 -1.74
CA PRO A 228 11.61 -1.48 -1.38
C PRO A 228 12.39 -1.80 -0.11
N TYR A 229 12.04 -2.87 0.61
CA TYR A 229 12.54 -3.10 1.97
C TYR A 229 13.50 -4.27 2.09
N ALA A 230 13.54 -5.16 1.10
CA ALA A 230 14.37 -6.36 1.08
C ALA A 230 14.40 -7.08 2.44
N PRO A 231 13.26 -7.55 2.98
CA PRO A 231 13.22 -8.21 4.28
C PRO A 231 14.04 -9.50 4.26
N GLU A 232 14.80 -9.73 5.33
CA GLU A 232 15.67 -10.90 5.49
C GLU A 232 15.15 -11.88 6.54
N THR A 233 14.23 -11.43 7.39
CA THR A 233 13.69 -12.19 8.52
C THR A 233 12.17 -12.08 8.60
N LYS A 234 11.57 -12.97 9.39
CA LYS A 234 10.14 -12.89 9.72
C LYS A 234 9.80 -11.56 10.40
N ASP A 235 10.64 -11.06 11.29
CA ASP A 235 10.39 -9.80 12.00
C ASP A 235 10.48 -8.58 11.08
N ASP A 236 11.32 -8.63 10.03
CA ASP A 236 11.34 -7.59 8.99
C ASP A 236 10.02 -7.56 8.18
N LEU A 237 9.45 -8.73 7.88
CA LEU A 237 8.13 -8.82 7.24
C LEU A 237 7.03 -8.27 8.15
N LEU A 238 7.01 -8.67 9.43
CA LEU A 238 6.04 -8.19 10.42
C LEU A 238 6.11 -6.68 10.62
N ALA A 239 7.29 -6.08 10.52
CA ALA A 239 7.48 -4.63 10.60
C ALA A 239 6.69 -3.86 9.51
N SER A 240 6.37 -4.50 8.38
CA SER A 240 5.53 -3.89 7.32
C SER A 240 4.10 -3.63 7.77
N PHE A 241 3.61 -4.38 8.74
CA PHE A 241 2.22 -4.34 9.19
C PHE A 241 2.04 -3.57 10.51
N ARG A 242 3.13 -3.26 11.21
CA ARG A 242 3.06 -2.61 12.53
C ARG A 242 2.41 -1.22 12.49
N GLY A 243 2.55 -0.48 11.40
CA GLY A 243 1.90 0.83 11.23
C GLY A 243 0.37 0.78 11.11
N MET A 244 -0.20 -0.41 10.94
CA MET A 244 -1.65 -0.60 10.82
C MET A 244 -2.32 -1.10 12.10
N GLU A 245 -1.54 -1.32 13.15
CA GLU A 245 -2.08 -1.63 14.47
C GLU A 245 -2.99 -0.50 14.96
N ASN A 246 -4.12 -0.87 15.56
CA ASN A 246 -5.10 0.08 16.10
C ASN A 246 -5.72 1.05 15.08
N THR A 247 -5.78 0.67 13.80
CA THR A 247 -6.46 1.43 12.74
C THR A 247 -7.89 0.92 12.51
N ASP A 248 -8.70 1.69 11.81
CA ASP A 248 -10.06 1.31 11.40
C ASP A 248 -10.08 0.31 10.23
N ILE A 249 -8.93 -0.25 9.90
CA ILE A 249 -8.80 -1.33 8.91
C ILE A 249 -9.24 -2.62 9.57
N GLY A 250 -10.36 -3.17 9.13
CA GLY A 250 -10.94 -4.42 9.62
C GLY A 250 -10.69 -5.61 8.73
N LYS A 251 -10.17 -5.38 7.52
CA LYS A 251 -9.97 -6.43 6.53
C LYS A 251 -8.72 -6.15 5.68
N TRP A 252 -7.92 -7.19 5.41
CA TRP A 252 -6.83 -7.14 4.45
C TRP A 252 -7.19 -7.96 3.22
N TRP A 253 -7.15 -7.32 2.06
CA TRP A 253 -7.17 -7.96 0.75
C TRP A 253 -5.74 -8.15 0.28
N PHE A 254 -5.22 -9.33 0.49
CA PHE A 254 -3.81 -9.63 0.33
C PHE A 254 -3.56 -10.41 -0.96
N GLN A 255 -2.97 -9.76 -1.96
CA GLN A 255 -2.72 -10.37 -3.25
C GLN A 255 -1.51 -11.31 -3.17
N VAL A 256 -1.64 -12.48 -3.79
CA VAL A 256 -0.52 -13.43 -3.91
C VAL A 256 0.58 -12.93 -4.84
N LEU A 257 0.29 -11.98 -5.70
CA LEU A 257 1.06 -11.15 -6.62
C LEU A 257 0.35 -11.02 -7.97
N GLY A 258 0.20 -12.11 -8.73
CA GLY A 258 -0.40 -12.16 -10.07
C GLY A 258 -1.53 -13.16 -10.17
N ALA A 259 -1.67 -13.75 -11.35
CA ALA A 259 -2.58 -14.87 -11.60
C ALA A 259 -1.96 -16.17 -11.05
N ASP A 260 -0.75 -16.51 -11.51
CA ASP A 260 0.05 -17.63 -11.01
C ASP A 260 1.46 -17.23 -10.54
N LEU A 261 1.76 -15.93 -10.54
CA LEU A 261 2.95 -15.39 -9.90
C LEU A 261 2.66 -15.20 -8.42
N VAL A 262 3.43 -15.86 -7.56
CA VAL A 262 3.15 -15.92 -6.12
C VAL A 262 4.40 -15.64 -5.28
N ILE A 263 4.19 -15.10 -4.08
CA ILE A 263 5.27 -14.76 -3.13
C ILE A 263 5.49 -15.83 -2.06
N TYR A 264 4.73 -16.92 -2.10
CA TYR A 264 4.82 -18.03 -1.14
C TYR A 264 5.39 -19.28 -1.82
N PRO A 265 5.96 -20.24 -1.08
CA PRO A 265 6.40 -21.52 -1.64
C PRO A 265 5.20 -22.30 -2.21
N SER A 266 5.07 -22.30 -3.53
CA SER A 266 3.96 -22.91 -4.26
C SER A 266 4.41 -24.16 -5.02
N LYS A 267 3.49 -25.13 -5.16
CA LYS A 267 3.64 -26.29 -6.04
C LYS A 267 3.00 -26.06 -7.41
N VAL A 268 2.15 -25.05 -7.53
CA VAL A 268 1.36 -24.72 -8.72
C VAL A 268 1.87 -23.45 -9.38
N GLY A 269 2.01 -22.36 -8.60
CA GLY A 269 2.40 -21.06 -9.10
C GLY A 269 3.90 -20.86 -9.26
N ASN A 270 4.28 -19.77 -9.91
CA ASN A 270 5.67 -19.38 -10.15
C ASN A 270 6.17 -18.33 -9.17
N ILE A 271 7.41 -18.48 -8.72
CA ILE A 271 8.09 -17.44 -7.95
C ILE A 271 8.63 -16.38 -8.94
N PRO A 272 8.41 -15.06 -8.70
CA PRO A 272 8.94 -14.01 -9.56
C PRO A 272 10.45 -14.13 -9.73
N GLY A 273 10.95 -13.92 -10.95
CA GLY A 273 12.38 -13.94 -11.25
C GLY A 273 13.07 -15.28 -10.97
N GLU A 274 12.32 -16.38 -10.92
CA GLU A 274 12.89 -17.71 -10.63
C GLU A 274 14.01 -18.10 -11.60
N ASN A 275 13.86 -17.73 -12.86
CA ASN A 275 14.74 -18.13 -13.95
C ASN A 275 15.60 -16.99 -14.53
N THR A 276 15.58 -15.82 -13.93
CA THR A 276 16.40 -14.70 -14.41
C THR A 276 17.49 -14.32 -13.42
N THR A 277 18.60 -13.86 -13.96
CA THR A 277 19.70 -13.19 -13.25
C THR A 277 19.89 -11.74 -13.72
N ASP A 278 19.13 -11.34 -14.74
CA ASP A 278 19.11 -9.98 -15.28
C ASP A 278 17.83 -9.27 -14.85
N PHE A 279 17.99 -8.20 -14.11
CA PHE A 279 16.89 -7.45 -13.53
C PHE A 279 16.85 -6.03 -14.05
N PRO A 280 15.67 -5.47 -14.37
CA PRO A 280 15.54 -4.12 -14.93
C PRO A 280 16.00 -3.04 -13.95
N THR A 281 15.89 -3.29 -12.66
CA THR A 281 16.41 -2.41 -11.60
C THR A 281 16.94 -3.22 -10.43
N ARG A 282 17.78 -2.60 -9.62
CA ARG A 282 18.32 -3.19 -8.40
C ARG A 282 17.21 -3.57 -7.40
N GLU A 283 16.14 -2.81 -7.35
CA GLU A 283 15.02 -3.08 -6.47
C GLU A 283 14.29 -4.36 -6.86
N HIS A 284 14.19 -4.70 -8.14
CA HIS A 284 13.65 -5.98 -8.60
C HIS A 284 14.58 -7.14 -8.22
N GLU A 285 15.90 -6.96 -8.37
CA GLU A 285 16.87 -7.93 -7.89
C GLU A 285 16.71 -8.19 -6.39
N TRP A 286 16.58 -7.15 -5.58
CA TRP A 286 16.37 -7.28 -4.14
C TRP A 286 15.06 -7.96 -3.79
N PHE A 287 13.97 -7.60 -4.45
CA PHE A 287 12.67 -8.24 -4.27
C PHE A 287 12.75 -9.76 -4.50
N VAL A 288 13.29 -10.16 -5.63
CA VAL A 288 13.43 -11.57 -6.00
C VAL A 288 14.36 -12.32 -5.05
N ASN A 289 15.53 -11.75 -4.75
CA ASN A 289 16.50 -12.36 -3.85
C ASN A 289 15.95 -12.46 -2.42
N SER A 290 15.24 -11.44 -1.95
CA SER A 290 14.58 -11.48 -0.64
C SER A 290 13.57 -12.63 -0.55
N ILE A 291 12.70 -12.81 -1.55
CA ILE A 291 11.75 -13.93 -1.56
C ILE A 291 12.48 -15.27 -1.57
N LYS A 292 13.48 -15.44 -2.46
CA LYS A 292 14.27 -16.68 -2.56
C LYS A 292 14.97 -17.01 -1.24
N ASP A 293 15.53 -16.01 -0.56
CA ASP A 293 16.26 -16.22 0.69
C ASP A 293 15.32 -16.47 1.89
N LEU A 294 14.15 -15.81 1.92
CA LEU A 294 13.12 -16.14 2.89
C LEU A 294 12.64 -17.58 2.74
N HIS A 295 12.38 -18.03 1.50
CA HIS A 295 11.97 -19.42 1.25
C HIS A 295 13.05 -20.43 1.66
N LYS A 296 14.34 -20.16 1.36
CA LYS A 296 15.47 -21.02 1.83
C LYS A 296 15.53 -21.13 3.35
N LYS A 297 15.13 -20.08 4.06
CA LYS A 297 15.03 -20.05 5.53
C LYS A 297 13.74 -20.68 6.06
N GLY A 298 12.87 -21.21 5.20
CA GLY A 298 11.57 -21.76 5.56
C GLY A 298 10.53 -20.70 5.96
N ILE A 299 10.73 -19.46 5.57
CA ILE A 299 9.81 -18.35 5.87
C ILE A 299 8.88 -18.17 4.68
N ASN A 300 7.58 -18.31 4.91
CA ASN A 300 6.52 -18.08 3.94
C ASN A 300 5.95 -16.66 4.14
N PRO A 301 6.17 -15.70 3.21
CA PRO A 301 5.67 -14.33 3.38
C PRO A 301 4.15 -14.23 3.51
N LEU A 302 3.40 -15.07 2.80
CA LEU A 302 1.93 -15.06 2.88
C LEU A 302 1.43 -15.54 4.25
N GLU A 303 2.09 -16.55 4.83
CA GLU A 303 1.80 -17.04 6.17
C GLU A 303 2.11 -15.99 7.24
N VAL A 304 3.24 -15.28 7.11
CA VAL A 304 3.60 -14.17 8.01
C VAL A 304 2.57 -13.04 7.95
N ALA A 305 2.10 -12.69 6.76
CA ALA A 305 1.03 -11.70 6.59
C ALA A 305 -0.29 -12.16 7.25
N ARG A 306 -0.65 -13.43 7.09
CA ARG A 306 -1.83 -14.04 7.73
C ARG A 306 -1.71 -14.02 9.26
N GLU A 307 -0.53 -14.34 9.80
CA GLU A 307 -0.25 -14.28 11.25
C GLU A 307 -0.41 -12.85 11.77
N ALA A 308 0.17 -11.86 11.09
CA ALA A 308 0.05 -10.45 11.45
C ALA A 308 -1.42 -9.97 11.46
N ALA A 309 -2.21 -10.38 10.47
CA ALA A 309 -3.64 -10.07 10.41
C ALA A 309 -4.39 -10.67 11.62
N ARG A 310 -4.11 -11.93 11.96
CA ARG A 310 -4.71 -12.62 13.11
C ARG A 310 -4.34 -11.94 14.43
N GLU A 311 -3.06 -11.57 14.62
CA GLU A 311 -2.60 -10.88 15.83
C GLU A 311 -3.29 -9.52 15.99
N GLN A 312 -3.58 -8.83 14.88
CA GLN A 312 -4.31 -7.56 14.89
C GLN A 312 -5.83 -7.73 14.93
N GLY A 313 -6.35 -8.97 14.87
CA GLY A 313 -7.78 -9.24 14.81
C GLY A 313 -8.45 -8.70 13.54
N VAL A 314 -7.78 -8.78 12.41
CA VAL A 314 -8.23 -8.31 11.10
C VAL A 314 -8.58 -9.51 10.22
N GLU A 315 -9.68 -9.44 9.47
CA GLU A 315 -10.01 -10.46 8.47
C GLU A 315 -8.96 -10.48 7.36
N PHE A 316 -8.52 -11.67 6.96
CA PHE A 316 -7.51 -11.85 5.91
C PHE A 316 -8.14 -12.55 4.70
N HIS A 317 -8.19 -11.85 3.57
CA HIS A 317 -8.68 -12.41 2.31
C HIS A 317 -7.54 -12.52 1.30
N VAL A 318 -7.30 -13.71 0.79
CA VAL A 318 -6.32 -13.93 -0.27
C VAL A 318 -6.92 -13.52 -1.60
N MET A 319 -6.23 -12.65 -2.33
CA MET A 319 -6.74 -12.05 -3.57
C MET A 319 -5.90 -12.49 -4.77
N LEU A 320 -6.57 -12.83 -5.87
CA LEU A 320 -5.95 -13.08 -7.17
C LEU A 320 -6.11 -11.86 -8.09
N ARG A 321 -5.13 -11.67 -8.96
CA ARG A 321 -5.25 -10.85 -10.18
C ARG A 321 -5.44 -11.80 -11.36
N PRO A 322 -6.64 -11.98 -11.88
CA PRO A 322 -6.93 -13.06 -12.82
C PRO A 322 -6.22 -12.94 -14.16
N ALA A 323 -5.63 -11.78 -14.47
CA ALA A 323 -4.92 -11.56 -15.73
C ALA A 323 -3.44 -11.17 -15.55
N GLY A 324 -2.89 -11.34 -14.38
CA GLY A 324 -1.48 -11.02 -14.07
C GLY A 324 -0.52 -12.17 -14.38
N TRP A 325 -0.45 -12.63 -15.64
CA TRP A 325 0.37 -13.77 -16.07
C TRP A 325 1.79 -13.40 -16.47
N LYS A 326 1.93 -12.21 -17.06
CA LYS A 326 3.19 -11.67 -17.55
C LYS A 326 3.19 -10.16 -17.44
N ALA A 327 4.34 -9.57 -17.19
CA ALA A 327 4.54 -8.12 -17.29
C ALA A 327 5.02 -7.74 -18.69
N SER A 328 4.84 -6.47 -19.07
CA SER A 328 5.45 -5.87 -20.25
C SER A 328 6.88 -5.40 -19.96
N MET A 329 7.62 -5.13 -21.02
CA MET A 329 8.95 -4.52 -20.91
C MET A 329 8.95 -3.29 -19.99
N PRO A 330 9.98 -3.13 -19.17
CA PRO A 330 11.20 -3.95 -19.06
C PRO A 330 11.10 -5.05 -17.99
N TYR A 331 9.92 -5.42 -17.51
CA TYR A 331 9.70 -6.28 -16.33
C TYR A 331 9.33 -7.73 -16.71
N GLU A 332 9.33 -8.05 -17.99
CA GLU A 332 8.83 -9.31 -18.54
C GLU A 332 9.56 -10.55 -18.04
N GLU A 333 10.86 -10.44 -17.73
CA GLU A 333 11.64 -11.55 -17.20
C GLU A 333 11.50 -11.73 -15.68
N THR A 334 11.22 -10.63 -14.96
CA THR A 334 10.99 -10.68 -13.52
C THR A 334 9.62 -11.25 -13.20
N PHE A 335 8.60 -10.84 -13.97
CA PHE A 335 7.20 -11.25 -13.76
C PHE A 335 6.75 -12.08 -14.97
N ASP A 336 7.21 -13.33 -15.00
CA ASP A 336 7.01 -14.27 -16.10
C ASP A 336 6.46 -15.60 -15.60
N SER A 337 5.42 -16.11 -16.25
CA SER A 337 4.72 -17.33 -15.90
C SER A 337 5.12 -18.48 -16.81
N LYS A 338 5.56 -19.61 -16.23
CA LYS A 338 5.81 -20.86 -16.96
C LYS A 338 4.54 -21.39 -17.62
N PHE A 339 3.41 -21.30 -16.92
CA PHE A 339 2.11 -21.72 -17.44
C PHE A 339 1.72 -20.91 -18.68
N TYR A 340 1.95 -19.61 -18.68
CA TYR A 340 1.72 -18.74 -19.83
C TYR A 340 2.54 -19.16 -21.06
N HIS A 341 3.79 -19.56 -20.88
CA HIS A 341 4.66 -20.01 -21.96
C HIS A 341 4.36 -21.44 -22.42
N ALA A 342 3.95 -22.30 -21.51
CA ALA A 342 3.59 -23.68 -21.83
C ALA A 342 2.32 -23.80 -22.68
N HIS A 343 1.45 -22.80 -22.61
CA HIS A 343 0.10 -22.83 -23.22
C HIS A 343 -0.19 -21.61 -24.09
N PRO A 344 0.59 -21.35 -25.16
CA PRO A 344 0.34 -20.22 -26.05
C PRO A 344 -1.02 -20.28 -26.75
N GLU A 345 -1.59 -21.47 -26.91
CA GLU A 345 -2.92 -21.73 -27.48
C GLU A 345 -4.09 -21.31 -26.60
N TRP A 346 -3.85 -21.06 -25.30
CA TRP A 346 -4.88 -20.63 -24.34
C TRP A 346 -4.90 -19.11 -24.13
N ARG A 347 -4.13 -18.37 -24.90
CA ARG A 347 -4.11 -16.90 -24.81
C ARG A 347 -5.38 -16.30 -25.39
N CYS A 348 -5.76 -15.15 -24.83
CA CYS A 348 -6.76 -14.31 -25.47
C CYS A 348 -6.27 -13.89 -26.85
N VAL A 349 -7.16 -13.95 -27.84
CA VAL A 349 -6.87 -13.60 -29.24
C VAL A 349 -7.80 -12.48 -29.66
N ASP A 350 -7.24 -11.41 -30.22
CA ASP A 350 -8.02 -10.29 -30.73
C ASP A 350 -8.82 -10.72 -31.98
N ARG A 351 -9.76 -9.88 -32.40
CA ARG A 351 -10.65 -10.20 -33.51
C ARG A 351 -9.92 -10.50 -34.82
N ASP A 352 -8.78 -9.86 -35.06
CA ASP A 352 -7.91 -10.07 -36.21
C ASP A 352 -7.03 -11.33 -36.15
N GLY A 353 -7.09 -12.08 -35.03
CA GLY A 353 -6.27 -13.26 -34.80
C GLY A 353 -4.98 -12.98 -34.02
N THR A 354 -4.70 -11.74 -33.61
CA THR A 354 -3.49 -11.39 -32.87
C THR A 354 -3.59 -11.89 -31.40
N PRO A 355 -2.65 -12.73 -30.92
CA PRO A 355 -2.65 -13.17 -29.54
C PRO A 355 -2.21 -12.05 -28.61
N THR A 356 -2.83 -11.97 -27.44
CA THR A 356 -2.46 -11.02 -26.38
C THR A 356 -1.56 -11.67 -25.32
N MET A 357 -1.10 -10.87 -24.34
CA MET A 357 -0.32 -11.37 -23.21
C MET A 357 -1.21 -11.87 -22.05
N HIS A 358 -2.49 -12.15 -22.29
CA HIS A 358 -3.44 -12.60 -21.28
C HIS A 358 -3.92 -14.03 -21.61
N MET A 359 -4.14 -14.83 -20.56
CA MET A 359 -4.73 -16.16 -20.70
C MET A 359 -6.25 -16.05 -20.66
N SER A 360 -6.93 -16.82 -21.51
CA SER A 360 -8.39 -16.77 -21.62
C SER A 360 -9.10 -17.55 -20.53
N HIS A 361 -10.00 -16.88 -19.81
CA HIS A 361 -10.90 -17.53 -18.86
C HIS A 361 -12.02 -18.32 -19.54
N ALA A 362 -12.18 -18.26 -20.87
CA ALA A 362 -13.03 -19.17 -21.60
C ALA A 362 -12.48 -20.61 -21.58
N VAL A 363 -11.16 -20.77 -21.45
CA VAL A 363 -10.48 -22.07 -21.34
C VAL A 363 -10.65 -22.65 -19.95
N PRO A 364 -11.26 -23.85 -19.80
CA PRO A 364 -11.48 -24.45 -18.48
C PRO A 364 -10.20 -24.69 -17.69
N GLU A 365 -9.12 -25.10 -18.35
CA GLU A 365 -7.81 -25.39 -17.76
C GLU A 365 -7.18 -24.14 -17.14
N VAL A 366 -7.37 -22.96 -17.73
CA VAL A 366 -6.92 -21.68 -17.16
C VAL A 366 -7.67 -21.37 -15.86
N ARG A 367 -9.00 -21.59 -15.83
CA ARG A 367 -9.78 -21.44 -14.59
C ARG A 367 -9.38 -22.46 -13.53
N GLN A 368 -9.13 -23.73 -13.94
CA GLN A 368 -8.68 -24.78 -13.02
C GLN A 368 -7.33 -24.42 -12.39
N HIS A 369 -6.37 -23.92 -13.17
CA HIS A 369 -5.08 -23.46 -12.64
C HIS A 369 -5.24 -22.37 -11.57
N LEU A 370 -6.15 -21.42 -11.77
CA LEU A 370 -6.46 -20.40 -10.74
C LEU A 370 -7.14 -21.00 -9.50
N LEU A 371 -7.99 -22.01 -9.66
CA LEU A 371 -8.58 -22.74 -8.54
C LEU A 371 -7.51 -23.53 -7.75
N ASP A 372 -6.52 -24.08 -8.42
CA ASP A 372 -5.42 -24.81 -7.78
C ASP A 372 -4.54 -23.84 -6.95
N ILE A 373 -4.24 -22.64 -7.45
CA ILE A 373 -3.60 -21.55 -6.68
C ILE A 373 -4.43 -21.18 -5.44
N LEU A 374 -5.75 -20.98 -5.60
CA LEU A 374 -6.62 -20.70 -4.46
C LEU A 374 -6.61 -21.85 -3.44
N SER A 375 -6.65 -23.08 -3.92
CA SER A 375 -6.65 -24.28 -3.07
C SER A 375 -5.41 -24.34 -2.16
N GLU A 376 -4.23 -24.00 -2.68
CA GLU A 376 -3.00 -23.92 -1.85
C GLU A 376 -3.16 -22.85 -0.75
N THR A 377 -3.71 -21.69 -1.08
CA THR A 377 -3.83 -20.61 -0.09
C THR A 377 -4.86 -20.90 1.01
N LEU A 378 -5.84 -21.78 0.74
CA LEU A 378 -6.83 -22.19 1.74
C LEU A 378 -6.24 -23.05 2.86
N GLU A 379 -5.02 -23.60 2.70
CA GLU A 379 -4.28 -24.26 3.78
C GLU A 379 -3.97 -23.29 4.94
N LEU A 380 -3.83 -22.00 4.66
CA LEU A 380 -3.63 -20.94 5.66
C LEU A 380 -4.92 -20.56 6.41
N GLN A 381 -6.06 -21.14 6.04
CA GLN A 381 -7.37 -20.83 6.63
C GLN A 381 -7.68 -19.32 6.71
N PRO A 382 -7.63 -18.57 5.59
CA PRO A 382 -8.05 -17.16 5.57
C PRO A 382 -9.52 -17.03 5.92
N GLU A 383 -10.04 -15.82 6.16
CA GLU A 383 -11.46 -15.58 6.33
C GLU A 383 -12.20 -15.56 4.97
N GLY A 384 -11.48 -15.30 3.89
CA GLY A 384 -12.04 -15.30 2.55
C GLY A 384 -10.99 -15.33 1.45
N VAL A 385 -11.50 -15.38 0.24
CA VAL A 385 -10.70 -15.21 -0.99
C VAL A 385 -11.35 -14.16 -1.88
N GLY A 386 -10.66 -13.75 -2.92
CA GLY A 386 -11.27 -12.84 -3.87
C GLY A 386 -10.49 -12.65 -5.16
N ILE A 387 -11.09 -11.86 -6.05
CA ILE A 387 -10.57 -11.57 -7.38
C ILE A 387 -10.61 -10.07 -7.64
N LEU A 388 -9.50 -9.52 -8.09
CA LEU A 388 -9.38 -8.12 -8.48
C LEU A 388 -9.55 -7.97 -9.99
N PHE A 389 -10.80 -7.99 -10.47
CA PHE A 389 -11.10 -7.90 -11.90
C PHE A 389 -10.65 -6.60 -12.57
N HIS A 390 -10.57 -5.51 -11.82
CA HIS A 390 -10.11 -4.21 -12.33
C HIS A 390 -8.61 -4.16 -12.65
N ARG A 391 -7.87 -5.26 -12.43
CA ARG A 391 -6.42 -5.37 -12.71
C ARG A 391 -6.18 -6.43 -13.77
N GLY A 392 -5.79 -6.00 -14.98
CA GLY A 392 -5.30 -6.89 -16.02
C GLY A 392 -6.37 -7.46 -16.94
N MET A 393 -7.16 -6.62 -17.56
CA MET A 393 -8.04 -7.02 -18.67
C MET A 393 -7.24 -7.12 -19.97
N PRO A 394 -7.69 -7.91 -20.95
CA PRO A 394 -8.93 -8.68 -21.02
C PRO A 394 -8.87 -10.03 -20.29
N LEU A 395 -10.05 -10.59 -19.95
CA LEU A 395 -10.20 -11.95 -19.42
C LEU A 395 -10.49 -12.98 -20.52
N MET A 396 -11.13 -12.57 -21.60
CA MET A 396 -11.42 -13.34 -22.81
C MET A 396 -11.78 -12.41 -23.96
N LEU A 397 -11.44 -12.80 -25.18
CA LEU A 397 -11.68 -12.01 -26.40
C LEU A 397 -12.37 -12.87 -27.47
N TRP A 398 -11.66 -13.21 -28.56
CA TRP A 398 -12.16 -14.01 -29.71
C TRP A 398 -11.36 -15.29 -29.92
N GLU A 399 -10.74 -15.84 -28.92
CA GLU A 399 -10.09 -17.16 -28.95
C GLU A 399 -11.13 -18.27 -29.18
N ASP A 400 -10.67 -19.41 -29.69
CA ASP A 400 -11.55 -20.50 -30.12
C ASP A 400 -12.49 -20.98 -29.04
N ALA A 401 -12.04 -21.07 -27.78
CA ALA A 401 -12.87 -21.49 -26.65
C ALA A 401 -14.05 -20.53 -26.41
N PHE A 402 -13.81 -19.20 -26.50
CA PHE A 402 -14.88 -18.21 -26.38
C PHE A 402 -15.82 -18.25 -27.59
N CYS A 403 -15.28 -18.31 -28.81
CA CYS A 403 -16.06 -18.37 -30.03
C CYS A 403 -16.95 -19.63 -30.09
N ALA A 404 -16.42 -20.78 -29.68
CA ALA A 404 -17.18 -22.02 -29.58
C ALA A 404 -18.35 -21.91 -28.59
N ARG A 405 -18.10 -21.35 -27.41
CA ARG A 405 -19.14 -21.12 -26.40
C ARG A 405 -20.20 -20.14 -26.86
N PHE A 406 -19.81 -19.07 -27.54
CA PHE A 406 -20.73 -18.10 -28.14
C PHE A 406 -21.63 -18.77 -29.18
N LYS A 407 -21.05 -19.55 -30.09
CA LYS A 407 -21.79 -20.30 -31.12
C LYS A 407 -22.75 -21.31 -30.53
N GLU A 408 -22.33 -22.04 -29.49
CA GLU A 408 -23.20 -22.95 -28.76
C GLU A 408 -24.43 -22.23 -28.17
N MET A 409 -24.23 -21.05 -27.59
CA MET A 409 -25.31 -20.29 -26.93
C MET A 409 -26.22 -19.56 -27.92
N HIS A 410 -25.72 -19.12 -29.08
CA HIS A 410 -26.44 -18.17 -29.93
C HIS A 410 -26.60 -18.63 -31.39
N GLY A 411 -26.00 -19.75 -31.76
CA GLY A 411 -26.15 -20.32 -33.12
C GLY A 411 -25.48 -19.54 -34.26
N THR A 412 -24.61 -18.57 -33.95
CA THR A 412 -23.89 -17.74 -34.90
C THR A 412 -22.42 -17.60 -34.48
N GLU A 413 -21.56 -17.20 -35.41
CA GLU A 413 -20.14 -17.00 -35.10
C GLU A 413 -19.92 -15.68 -34.32
N ALA A 414 -19.07 -15.71 -33.32
CA ALA A 414 -18.75 -14.53 -32.51
C ALA A 414 -18.08 -13.41 -33.34
N ARG A 415 -17.32 -13.78 -34.35
CA ARG A 415 -16.61 -12.84 -35.26
C ARG A 415 -17.52 -12.16 -36.26
N ASP A 416 -18.74 -12.66 -36.48
CA ASP A 416 -19.72 -12.12 -37.43
C ASP A 416 -20.63 -11.05 -36.81
N VAL A 417 -20.54 -10.83 -35.52
CA VAL A 417 -21.36 -9.83 -34.82
C VAL A 417 -20.54 -8.58 -34.50
N ASP A 418 -21.23 -7.46 -34.25
CA ASP A 418 -20.58 -6.22 -33.81
C ASP A 418 -19.93 -6.38 -32.46
N GLU A 419 -18.85 -5.62 -32.18
CA GLU A 419 -18.10 -5.68 -30.91
C GLU A 419 -18.95 -5.33 -29.70
N ASP A 420 -19.98 -4.52 -29.88
CA ASP A 420 -20.92 -4.11 -28.84
C ASP A 420 -22.16 -5.02 -28.75
N ASP A 421 -22.19 -6.13 -29.49
CA ASP A 421 -23.32 -7.06 -29.47
C ASP A 421 -23.55 -7.59 -28.03
N PRO A 422 -24.78 -7.43 -27.47
CA PRO A 422 -25.05 -7.83 -26.10
C PRO A 422 -24.90 -9.34 -25.86
N ARG A 423 -24.93 -10.17 -26.92
CA ARG A 423 -24.69 -11.61 -26.82
C ARG A 423 -23.26 -11.93 -26.44
N LEU A 424 -22.28 -11.10 -26.87
CA LEU A 424 -20.88 -11.23 -26.43
C LEU A 424 -20.76 -11.01 -24.91
N GLN A 425 -21.46 -9.98 -24.39
CA GLN A 425 -21.49 -9.72 -22.95
C GLN A 425 -22.17 -10.87 -22.18
N ALA A 426 -23.30 -11.37 -22.69
CA ALA A 426 -24.01 -12.49 -22.08
C ALA A 426 -23.14 -13.78 -22.03
N THR A 427 -22.39 -14.06 -23.08
CA THR A 427 -21.47 -15.22 -23.11
C THR A 427 -20.33 -15.06 -22.10
N ARG A 428 -19.70 -13.87 -22.04
CA ARG A 428 -18.69 -13.57 -21.00
C ARG A 428 -19.27 -13.73 -19.60
N ALA A 429 -20.47 -13.20 -19.37
CA ALA A 429 -21.14 -13.29 -18.08
C ALA A 429 -21.44 -14.74 -17.68
N ALA A 430 -21.86 -15.59 -18.60
CA ALA A 430 -22.07 -17.01 -18.34
C ALA A 430 -20.78 -17.71 -17.91
N ILE A 431 -19.67 -17.50 -18.64
CA ILE A 431 -18.37 -18.10 -18.33
C ILE A 431 -17.86 -17.62 -16.94
N MET A 432 -17.93 -16.31 -16.66
CA MET A 432 -17.45 -15.77 -15.39
C MET A 432 -18.33 -16.18 -14.22
N THR A 433 -19.63 -16.31 -14.43
CA THR A 433 -20.55 -16.84 -13.40
C THR A 433 -20.23 -18.29 -13.06
N ASP A 434 -19.98 -19.12 -14.07
CA ASP A 434 -19.56 -20.52 -13.85
C ASP A 434 -18.24 -20.59 -13.10
N PHE A 435 -17.28 -19.69 -13.39
CA PHE A 435 -16.03 -19.63 -12.63
C PHE A 435 -16.25 -19.26 -11.15
N LEU A 436 -17.09 -18.26 -10.85
CA LEU A 436 -17.42 -17.93 -9.45
C LEU A 436 -18.16 -19.05 -8.72
N ARG A 437 -19.02 -19.79 -9.41
CA ARG A 437 -19.67 -20.99 -8.84
C ARG A 437 -18.65 -22.08 -8.52
N GLN A 438 -17.64 -22.28 -9.38
CA GLN A 438 -16.54 -23.21 -9.13
C GLN A 438 -15.72 -22.78 -7.91
N ILE A 439 -15.41 -21.49 -7.78
CA ILE A 439 -14.74 -20.94 -6.57
C ILE A 439 -15.62 -21.22 -5.34
N ARG A 440 -16.93 -20.93 -5.38
CA ARG A 440 -17.84 -21.19 -4.25
C ARG A 440 -17.83 -22.66 -3.85
N THR A 441 -17.91 -23.57 -4.82
CA THR A 441 -17.85 -25.02 -4.59
C THR A 441 -16.54 -25.43 -3.91
N LEU A 442 -15.37 -24.95 -4.44
CA LEU A 442 -14.05 -25.19 -3.82
C LEU A 442 -14.03 -24.74 -2.36
N LEU A 443 -14.55 -23.55 -2.08
CA LEU A 443 -14.59 -22.98 -0.73
C LEU A 443 -15.48 -23.76 0.22
N ASP A 444 -16.67 -24.18 -0.23
CA ASP A 444 -17.64 -24.93 0.58
C ASP A 444 -17.12 -26.34 0.89
N ASP A 445 -16.51 -27.01 -0.09
CA ASP A 445 -15.90 -28.34 0.08
C ASP A 445 -14.69 -28.26 1.03
N THR A 446 -13.88 -27.20 0.90
CA THR A 446 -12.73 -26.98 1.79
C THR A 446 -13.19 -26.66 3.20
N ALA A 447 -14.18 -25.79 3.38
CA ALA A 447 -14.74 -25.49 4.70
C ALA A 447 -15.25 -26.75 5.39
N LYS A 448 -15.97 -27.61 4.65
CA LYS A 448 -16.45 -28.91 5.15
C LYS A 448 -15.31 -29.83 5.56
N LYS A 449 -14.26 -29.97 4.73
CA LYS A 449 -13.06 -30.78 5.03
C LYS A 449 -12.32 -30.28 6.28
N GLN A 450 -12.28 -28.97 6.48
CA GLN A 450 -11.62 -28.32 7.62
C GLN A 450 -12.51 -28.23 8.88
N GLY A 451 -13.79 -28.66 8.81
CA GLY A 451 -14.73 -28.57 9.93
C GLY A 451 -15.09 -27.14 10.31
N ARG A 452 -15.04 -26.19 9.37
CA ARG A 452 -15.40 -24.78 9.65
C ARG A 452 -16.90 -24.62 9.81
N THR A 453 -17.28 -23.84 10.81
CA THR A 453 -18.69 -23.44 11.04
C THR A 453 -19.09 -22.23 10.20
N GLU A 454 -18.14 -21.35 9.89
CA GLU A 454 -18.36 -20.16 9.07
C GLU A 454 -17.89 -20.42 7.63
N ARG A 455 -18.72 -19.96 6.68
CA ARG A 455 -18.34 -20.05 5.27
C ARG A 455 -17.20 -19.10 4.95
N TYR A 456 -16.36 -19.45 4.00
CA TYR A 456 -15.41 -18.53 3.39
C TYR A 456 -16.13 -17.40 2.65
N LYS A 457 -15.68 -16.17 2.84
CA LYS A 457 -16.18 -15.00 2.11
C LYS A 457 -15.58 -14.91 0.72
N ILE A 458 -16.31 -14.29 -0.22
CA ILE A 458 -15.81 -13.95 -1.55
C ILE A 458 -15.85 -12.42 -1.72
N SER A 459 -14.69 -11.85 -2.01
CA SER A 459 -14.48 -10.42 -2.22
C SER A 459 -14.12 -10.13 -3.66
N LEU A 460 -14.73 -9.12 -4.28
CA LEU A 460 -14.47 -8.76 -5.66
C LEU A 460 -14.03 -7.30 -5.81
N GLY A 461 -12.92 -7.08 -6.51
CA GLY A 461 -12.56 -5.78 -7.04
C GLY A 461 -13.19 -5.58 -8.42
N THR A 462 -14.08 -4.61 -8.56
CA THR A 462 -14.91 -4.37 -9.75
C THR A 462 -14.58 -3.04 -10.42
N PHE A 463 -15.14 -2.78 -11.57
CA PHE A 463 -14.95 -1.51 -12.29
C PHE A 463 -15.83 -0.40 -11.73
N SER A 464 -15.47 0.85 -12.02
CA SER A 464 -16.19 2.03 -11.54
C SER A 464 -17.61 2.17 -12.08
N LYS A 465 -17.91 1.59 -13.24
CA LYS A 465 -19.20 1.74 -13.95
C LYS A 465 -19.85 0.41 -14.29
N GLU A 466 -21.17 0.40 -14.30
CA GLU A 466 -21.98 -0.75 -14.73
C GLU A 466 -21.62 -1.25 -16.14
N ALA A 467 -21.47 -0.32 -17.08
CA ALA A 467 -21.15 -0.66 -18.46
C ALA A 467 -19.83 -1.44 -18.60
N ASP A 468 -18.80 -1.06 -17.82
CA ASP A 468 -17.51 -1.76 -17.82
C ASP A 468 -17.64 -3.16 -17.20
N ASN A 469 -18.40 -3.29 -16.12
CA ASN A 469 -18.68 -4.60 -15.52
C ASN A 469 -19.38 -5.53 -16.54
N LYS A 470 -20.43 -5.06 -17.21
CA LYS A 470 -21.15 -5.82 -18.22
C LYS A 470 -20.26 -6.19 -19.41
N ARG A 471 -19.47 -5.24 -19.92
CA ARG A 471 -18.56 -5.47 -21.05
C ARG A 471 -17.62 -6.65 -20.79
N TRP A 472 -17.13 -6.79 -19.57
CA TRP A 472 -16.20 -7.84 -19.17
C TRP A 472 -16.85 -9.06 -18.54
N GLY A 473 -18.18 -9.15 -18.58
CA GLY A 473 -18.93 -10.31 -18.11
C GLY A 473 -19.09 -10.40 -16.61
N LEU A 474 -18.99 -9.27 -15.88
CA LEU A 474 -19.23 -9.25 -14.45
C LEU A 474 -20.73 -9.03 -14.19
N ASP A 475 -21.50 -10.11 -14.06
CA ASP A 475 -22.92 -10.06 -13.74
C ASP A 475 -23.15 -9.91 -12.23
N LEU A 476 -22.80 -8.73 -11.71
CA LEU A 476 -22.91 -8.44 -10.29
C LEU A 476 -24.32 -8.65 -9.72
N PRO A 477 -25.42 -8.27 -10.40
CA PRO A 477 -26.76 -8.53 -9.92
C PRO A 477 -27.05 -10.03 -9.69
N LEU A 478 -26.66 -10.87 -10.65
CA LEU A 478 -26.82 -12.32 -10.55
C LEU A 478 -25.97 -12.89 -9.41
N TRP A 479 -24.72 -12.48 -9.32
CA TRP A 479 -23.78 -12.98 -8.31
C TRP A 479 -24.21 -12.63 -6.88
N ILE A 480 -24.76 -11.43 -6.68
CA ILE A 480 -25.36 -11.03 -5.40
C ILE A 480 -26.60 -11.86 -5.09
N LYS A 481 -27.49 -12.04 -6.07
CA LYS A 481 -28.72 -12.86 -5.92
C LYS A 481 -28.39 -14.30 -5.54
N GLU A 482 -27.35 -14.89 -6.14
CA GLU A 482 -26.91 -16.26 -5.84
C GLU A 482 -26.04 -16.35 -4.57
N GLY A 483 -25.72 -15.23 -3.92
CA GLY A 483 -24.89 -15.22 -2.71
C GLY A 483 -23.43 -15.59 -2.99
N LEU A 484 -22.92 -15.31 -4.21
CA LEU A 484 -21.54 -15.56 -4.62
C LEU A 484 -20.57 -14.44 -4.22
N VAL A 485 -21.08 -13.34 -3.64
CA VAL A 485 -20.29 -12.16 -3.30
C VAL A 485 -20.64 -11.67 -1.91
N ASP A 486 -19.64 -11.40 -1.11
CA ASP A 486 -19.78 -10.82 0.24
C ASP A 486 -19.31 -9.35 0.28
N ASP A 487 -18.28 -8.98 -0.49
CA ASP A 487 -17.74 -7.62 -0.54
C ASP A 487 -17.47 -7.16 -1.98
N LEU A 488 -17.86 -5.93 -2.29
CA LEU A 488 -17.55 -5.25 -3.56
C LEU A 488 -16.61 -4.07 -3.31
N GLY A 489 -15.39 -4.18 -3.80
CA GLY A 489 -14.46 -3.08 -3.92
C GLY A 489 -14.62 -2.41 -5.28
N VAL A 490 -15.01 -1.13 -5.29
CA VAL A 490 -15.25 -0.41 -6.54
C VAL A 490 -14.04 0.42 -6.89
N ALA A 491 -13.31 0.00 -7.90
CA ALA A 491 -12.10 0.66 -8.33
C ALA A 491 -12.40 1.80 -9.32
N TRP A 492 -11.64 2.88 -9.20
CA TRP A 492 -11.68 4.02 -10.12
C TRP A 492 -10.59 3.97 -11.20
N PHE A 493 -9.74 2.94 -11.15
CA PHE A 493 -8.73 2.72 -12.17
C PHE A 493 -8.96 1.35 -12.85
N ALA A 494 -9.11 1.40 -14.15
CA ALA A 494 -8.86 0.27 -15.03
C ALA A 494 -7.72 0.68 -15.96
N HIS A 495 -6.93 -0.26 -16.42
CA HIS A 495 -5.75 0.03 -17.26
C HIS A 495 -6.06 0.79 -18.56
N HIS A 496 -7.32 0.89 -18.97
CA HIS A 496 -7.70 1.41 -20.29
C HIS A 496 -8.84 2.43 -20.31
N THR A 497 -9.47 2.70 -19.19
CA THR A 497 -10.46 3.79 -19.10
C THR A 497 -9.93 4.88 -18.19
N SER A 498 -10.05 6.12 -18.61
CA SER A 498 -9.78 7.28 -17.79
C SER A 498 -10.27 7.04 -16.36
N PHE A 499 -9.49 7.40 -15.37
CA PHE A 499 -9.79 7.33 -13.93
C PHE A 499 -11.22 7.82 -13.61
N ALA A 500 -12.22 7.02 -13.96
CA ALA A 500 -13.61 7.38 -13.75
C ALA A 500 -13.98 7.20 -12.27
N GLN A 501 -14.61 8.20 -11.70
CA GLN A 501 -15.12 8.09 -10.34
C GLN A 501 -16.15 6.94 -10.26
N PRO A 502 -16.19 6.18 -9.17
CA PRO A 502 -17.20 5.15 -8.95
C PRO A 502 -18.62 5.68 -9.11
N ASP A 503 -19.45 4.99 -9.87
CA ASP A 503 -20.89 5.26 -9.94
C ASP A 503 -21.56 4.77 -8.66
N MET A 504 -21.47 5.57 -7.62
CA MET A 504 -22.02 5.21 -6.32
C MET A 504 -23.54 5.12 -6.30
N VAL A 505 -24.24 5.75 -7.26
CA VAL A 505 -25.71 5.63 -7.36
C VAL A 505 -26.10 4.23 -7.80
N TYR A 506 -25.44 3.73 -8.86
CA TYR A 506 -25.60 2.34 -9.31
C TYR A 506 -25.25 1.34 -8.21
N TYR A 507 -24.07 1.47 -7.62
CA TYR A 507 -23.60 0.50 -6.62
C TYR A 507 -24.43 0.50 -5.35
N LYS A 508 -24.87 1.66 -4.86
CA LYS A 508 -25.79 1.74 -3.72
C LYS A 508 -27.08 0.97 -3.98
N LYS A 509 -27.70 1.20 -5.16
CA LYS A 509 -28.93 0.50 -5.56
C LYS A 509 -28.68 -1.01 -5.68
N LEU A 510 -27.52 -1.40 -6.19
CA LEU A 510 -27.15 -2.79 -6.40
C LEU A 510 -27.08 -3.59 -5.08
N VAL A 511 -26.54 -2.99 -4.01
CA VAL A 511 -26.38 -3.66 -2.71
C VAL A 511 -27.52 -3.39 -1.72
N GLU A 512 -28.49 -2.55 -2.08
CA GLU A 512 -29.61 -2.19 -1.22
C GLU A 512 -30.42 -3.41 -0.80
N GLY A 513 -30.67 -3.56 0.50
CA GLY A 513 -31.41 -4.72 1.05
C GLY A 513 -30.60 -6.01 1.09
N THR A 514 -29.33 -6.02 0.74
CA THR A 514 -28.43 -7.18 0.80
C THR A 514 -27.47 -7.08 1.99
N LYS A 515 -26.69 -8.15 2.22
CA LYS A 515 -25.58 -8.16 3.19
C LYS A 515 -24.22 -7.83 2.56
N VAL A 516 -24.19 -7.50 1.27
CA VAL A 516 -22.94 -7.25 0.53
C VAL A 516 -22.35 -5.91 0.94
N GLY A 517 -21.09 -5.94 1.36
CA GLY A 517 -20.32 -4.73 1.71
C GLY A 517 -19.91 -3.95 0.46
N LEU A 518 -19.99 -2.61 0.52
CA LEU A 518 -19.61 -1.70 -0.57
C LEU A 518 -18.44 -0.82 -0.16
N TYR A 519 -17.31 -0.96 -0.88
CA TYR A 519 -16.03 -0.35 -0.53
C TYR A 519 -15.43 0.36 -1.75
N PRO A 520 -15.73 1.66 -1.97
CA PRO A 520 -15.04 2.43 -3.01
C PRO A 520 -13.56 2.56 -2.68
N PHE A 521 -12.69 2.37 -3.69
CA PHE A 521 -11.26 2.48 -3.54
C PHE A 521 -10.80 3.93 -3.44
N VAL A 522 -9.84 4.16 -2.56
CA VAL A 522 -8.98 5.34 -2.56
C VAL A 522 -7.53 4.91 -2.78
N ILE A 523 -6.80 5.73 -3.52
CA ILE A 523 -5.35 5.64 -3.62
C ILE A 523 -4.83 6.86 -2.91
N SER A 524 -4.19 6.66 -1.79
CA SER A 524 -3.77 7.71 -0.89
C SER A 524 -2.83 8.70 -1.57
N TRP A 525 -1.78 8.24 -2.26
CA TRP A 525 -0.82 9.10 -2.97
C TRP A 525 -1.38 9.84 -4.19
N LYS A 526 -2.58 9.49 -4.68
CA LYS A 526 -3.30 10.20 -5.75
C LYS A 526 -4.45 11.04 -5.24
N SER A 527 -4.70 11.07 -3.95
CA SER A 527 -5.86 11.74 -3.36
C SER A 527 -5.63 13.23 -3.04
N GLY A 528 -4.47 13.78 -3.38
CA GLY A 528 -4.13 15.16 -3.04
C GLY A 528 -3.73 15.35 -1.58
N GLN A 529 -4.16 16.43 -0.96
CA GLN A 529 -3.89 16.68 0.46
C GLN A 529 -4.77 15.78 1.35
N PRO A 530 -4.36 15.48 2.60
CA PRO A 530 -5.16 14.70 3.53
C PRO A 530 -6.62 15.21 3.69
N LYS A 531 -6.81 16.52 3.64
CA LYS A 531 -8.14 17.13 3.64
C LYS A 531 -8.99 16.73 2.43
N ASP A 532 -8.38 16.61 1.25
CA ASP A 532 -9.06 16.20 0.01
C ASP A 532 -9.48 14.74 0.10
N LEU A 533 -8.61 13.88 0.66
CA LEU A 533 -8.94 12.49 0.96
C LEU A 533 -10.14 12.42 1.93
N CYS A 534 -10.12 13.17 3.02
CA CYS A 534 -11.25 13.23 3.96
C CYS A 534 -12.55 13.68 3.28
N THR A 535 -12.46 14.66 2.38
CA THR A 535 -13.62 15.13 1.60
C THR A 535 -14.17 14.02 0.70
N LYS A 536 -13.30 13.33 -0.02
CA LYS A 536 -13.66 12.21 -0.88
C LYS A 536 -14.32 11.07 -0.09
N VAL A 537 -13.70 10.66 1.02
CA VAL A 537 -14.22 9.62 1.91
C VAL A 537 -15.59 10.01 2.49
N THR A 538 -15.74 11.26 2.95
CA THR A 538 -17.03 11.79 3.43
C THR A 538 -18.13 11.66 2.37
N ASN A 539 -17.81 11.95 1.11
CA ASN A 539 -18.76 11.85 0.01
C ASN A 539 -19.14 10.39 -0.29
N PHE A 540 -18.18 9.46 -0.20
CA PHE A 540 -18.47 8.03 -0.35
C PHE A 540 -19.41 7.51 0.74
N TYR A 541 -19.19 7.89 2.00
CA TYR A 541 -20.11 7.51 3.08
C TYR A 541 -21.53 8.09 2.88
N LYS A 542 -21.66 9.34 2.47
CA LYS A 542 -22.95 9.95 2.13
C LYS A 542 -23.64 9.22 0.97
N ALA A 543 -22.84 8.68 0.05
CA ALA A 543 -23.34 7.90 -1.09
C ALA A 543 -23.63 6.43 -0.76
N GLY A 544 -23.51 6.00 0.50
CA GLY A 544 -23.91 4.67 0.96
C GLY A 544 -22.78 3.63 1.03
N ALA A 545 -21.51 4.03 1.02
CA ALA A 545 -20.42 3.10 1.26
C ALA A 545 -20.49 2.46 2.65
N THR A 546 -20.21 1.17 2.73
CA THR A 546 -20.04 0.42 3.98
C THR A 546 -18.76 0.84 4.68
N GLY A 547 -17.68 0.90 3.93
CA GLY A 547 -16.35 1.30 4.34
C GLY A 547 -15.53 1.80 3.15
N ILE A 548 -14.24 1.95 3.33
CA ILE A 548 -13.31 2.43 2.31
C ILE A 548 -12.25 1.36 2.05
N ALA A 549 -11.97 1.07 0.78
CA ALA A 549 -10.82 0.25 0.41
C ALA A 549 -9.62 1.16 0.10
N VAL A 550 -8.49 0.93 0.77
CA VAL A 550 -7.25 1.67 0.57
C VAL A 550 -6.30 0.82 -0.25
N TRP A 551 -5.82 1.36 -1.35
CA TRP A 551 -4.84 0.68 -2.19
C TRP A 551 -3.43 0.86 -1.64
N ASP A 552 -2.73 -0.25 -1.38
CA ASP A 552 -1.34 -0.34 -0.91
C ASP A 552 -0.96 0.66 0.20
N PRO A 553 -1.59 0.60 1.39
CA PRO A 553 -1.26 1.53 2.47
C PRO A 553 0.19 1.36 2.98
N SER A 554 0.82 0.20 2.74
CA SER A 554 2.22 -0.04 3.08
C SER A 554 3.21 0.76 2.23
N VAL A 555 2.79 1.20 1.06
CA VAL A 555 3.61 1.95 0.08
C VAL A 555 3.77 3.43 0.46
N GLU A 556 2.92 3.93 1.34
CA GLU A 556 2.93 5.32 1.80
C GLU A 556 4.30 5.80 2.30
N VAL A 557 5.12 4.89 2.77
CA VAL A 557 6.46 5.18 3.30
C VAL A 557 7.49 5.41 2.20
N GLY A 558 7.24 4.97 0.95
CA GLY A 558 8.30 4.92 -0.06
C GLY A 558 8.01 5.50 -1.46
N TRP A 559 6.75 5.71 -1.82
CA TRP A 559 6.38 5.90 -3.24
C TRP A 559 5.72 7.22 -3.61
N THR A 560 5.49 8.12 -2.67
CA THR A 560 4.73 9.33 -2.96
C THR A 560 5.59 10.39 -3.64
N GLU A 561 5.28 10.71 -4.88
CA GLU A 561 5.79 11.90 -5.58
C GLU A 561 5.40 13.22 -4.86
N LYS A 562 4.43 13.15 -3.95
CA LYS A 562 3.98 14.25 -3.10
C LYS A 562 3.75 13.68 -1.70
N PRO A 563 4.62 13.98 -0.75
CA PRO A 563 4.44 13.59 0.64
C PRO A 563 3.12 14.17 1.16
N HIS A 564 2.26 13.30 1.65
CA HIS A 564 0.96 13.66 2.19
C HIS A 564 1.04 13.55 3.71
N GLY A 565 1.35 14.64 4.38
CA GLY A 565 1.41 14.66 5.82
C GLY A 565 0.11 14.16 6.46
N ASN A 566 0.26 13.39 7.51
CA ASN A 566 -0.80 12.78 8.32
C ASN A 566 -1.75 11.84 7.59
N LEU A 567 -1.33 11.31 6.48
CA LEU A 567 -2.13 10.33 5.76
C LEU A 567 -2.39 9.09 6.62
N PHE A 568 -1.38 8.62 7.38
CA PHE A 568 -1.56 7.49 8.30
C PHE A 568 -2.62 7.76 9.37
N GLU A 569 -2.73 9.00 9.88
CA GLU A 569 -3.78 9.34 10.83
C GLU A 569 -5.16 9.27 10.16
N VAL A 570 -5.29 9.73 8.92
CA VAL A 570 -6.53 9.58 8.14
C VAL A 570 -6.84 8.11 7.89
N LEU A 571 -5.86 7.32 7.45
CA LEU A 571 -6.05 5.89 7.19
C LEU A 571 -6.44 5.13 8.46
N GLY A 572 -5.86 5.51 9.59
CA GLY A 572 -6.20 4.93 10.90
C GLY A 572 -7.60 5.27 11.41
N ARG A 573 -8.25 6.28 10.82
CA ARG A 573 -9.55 6.82 11.26
C ARG A 573 -10.64 6.76 10.21
N LEU A 574 -10.48 6.01 9.16
CA LEU A 574 -11.43 5.94 8.04
C LEU A 574 -12.84 5.54 8.48
N GLY A 575 -12.99 4.67 9.47
CA GLY A 575 -14.27 4.27 10.04
C GLY A 575 -14.88 5.26 11.03
N HIS A 576 -14.10 6.21 11.55
CA HIS A 576 -14.59 7.29 12.41
C HIS A 576 -15.16 8.42 11.55
N ARG A 577 -16.37 8.20 11.00
CA ARG A 577 -17.00 9.07 10.01
C ARG A 577 -17.11 10.54 10.46
N GLU A 578 -17.29 10.78 11.75
CA GLU A 578 -17.38 12.14 12.32
C GLU A 578 -16.01 12.85 12.28
N ASP A 579 -14.92 12.15 12.61
CA ASP A 579 -13.57 12.70 12.51
C ASP A 579 -13.23 13.04 11.06
N ILE A 580 -13.48 12.13 10.14
CA ILE A 580 -13.27 12.32 8.71
C ILE A 580 -14.10 13.52 8.20
N ALA A 581 -15.38 13.63 8.58
CA ALA A 581 -16.23 14.75 8.19
C ALA A 581 -15.76 16.09 8.80
N ARG A 582 -15.22 16.07 10.02
CA ARG A 582 -14.61 17.25 10.65
C ARG A 582 -13.34 17.66 9.90
N TRP A 583 -12.43 16.72 9.64
CA TRP A 583 -11.17 16.99 8.94
C TRP A 583 -11.37 17.42 7.49
N SER A 584 -12.44 16.97 6.84
CA SER A 584 -12.79 17.45 5.49
C SER A 584 -13.07 18.97 5.44
N LYS A 585 -13.47 19.58 6.57
CA LYS A 585 -13.75 21.01 6.70
C LYS A 585 -12.56 21.78 7.28
N GLN A 586 -12.02 21.28 8.38
CA GLN A 586 -11.02 21.97 9.20
C GLN A 586 -9.57 21.66 8.81
N GLY A 587 -9.34 20.60 8.02
CA GLY A 587 -8.02 20.02 7.79
C GLY A 587 -7.66 18.96 8.82
N VAL A 588 -6.70 18.12 8.47
CA VAL A 588 -6.15 17.06 9.35
C VAL A 588 -5.07 17.69 10.24
N PRO A 589 -5.00 17.36 11.53
CA PRO A 589 -3.91 17.83 12.38
C PRO A 589 -2.55 17.40 11.79
N VAL A 590 -1.59 18.31 11.75
CA VAL A 590 -0.25 18.02 11.26
C VAL A 590 0.72 17.77 12.42
N PRO A 591 1.71 16.88 12.26
CA PRO A 591 2.75 16.69 13.27
C PRO A 591 3.57 17.96 13.46
N LEU A 592 4.20 18.10 14.62
CA LEU A 592 5.12 19.19 14.86
C LEU A 592 6.30 19.08 13.89
N ALA A 593 6.49 20.09 13.10
CA ALA A 593 7.62 20.22 12.18
C ALA A 593 8.49 21.42 12.59
N ILE A 594 9.77 21.17 12.84
CA ILE A 594 10.73 22.16 13.30
C ILE A 594 11.68 22.50 12.15
N PRO A 595 11.71 23.77 11.69
CA PRO A 595 12.63 24.17 10.63
C PRO A 595 14.08 23.97 11.01
N LEU A 596 14.85 23.32 10.14
CA LEU A 596 16.30 23.23 10.24
C LEU A 596 16.94 24.55 9.85
N LYS A 597 17.97 24.95 10.57
CA LYS A 597 18.91 26.02 10.19
C LYS A 597 20.22 25.46 9.65
N LYS A 598 20.57 24.25 10.08
CA LYS A 598 21.77 23.56 9.64
C LYS A 598 21.56 22.05 9.70
N LEU A 599 22.04 21.35 8.69
CA LEU A 599 22.19 19.90 8.68
C LEU A 599 23.43 19.53 7.90
N ASP A 600 24.38 18.84 8.53
CA ASP A 600 25.73 18.59 8.02
C ASP A 600 26.45 19.93 7.70
N GLU A 601 26.99 20.08 6.52
CA GLU A 601 27.63 21.30 6.04
C GLU A 601 26.66 22.30 5.41
N ASN A 602 25.39 21.88 5.21
CA ASN A 602 24.37 22.72 4.60
C ASN A 602 23.72 23.65 5.63
N GLU A 603 23.71 24.94 5.32
CA GLU A 603 22.99 25.95 6.07
C GLU A 603 21.72 26.36 5.34
N TYR A 604 20.61 26.38 6.06
CA TYR A 604 19.28 26.67 5.50
C TYR A 604 18.84 28.07 5.89
N SER A 605 18.42 28.84 4.89
CA SER A 605 17.84 30.14 5.08
C SER A 605 16.42 30.17 4.51
N ARG A 606 15.51 30.81 5.22
CA ARG A 606 14.17 31.07 4.68
C ARG A 606 14.16 31.84 3.35
N TRP A 607 15.26 32.52 3.02
CA TRP A 607 15.40 33.33 1.81
C TRP A 607 15.95 32.54 0.62
N PHE A 608 16.64 31.47 0.87
CA PHE A 608 17.19 30.60 -0.15
C PHE A 608 16.64 29.19 0.11
N PRO A 609 15.54 28.81 -0.53
CA PRO A 609 15.22 27.40 -0.58
C PRO A 609 16.42 26.70 -1.17
N THR A 610 16.92 25.68 -0.50
CA THR A 610 17.98 24.84 -1.05
C THR A 610 17.51 24.35 -2.42
N THR A 611 18.04 24.95 -3.46
CA THR A 611 18.02 24.37 -4.78
C THR A 611 19.02 23.22 -4.70
N GLY A 612 18.55 22.03 -4.31
CA GLY A 612 19.32 20.82 -4.52
C GLY A 612 19.68 20.76 -6.00
N PHE A 613 20.94 20.49 -6.25
CA PHE A 613 21.41 20.16 -7.59
C PHE A 613 20.68 18.95 -8.14
#